data_e4868cde028a567e137e256ea1cdbc32
#
_entry.id   e4868cde028a567e137e256ea1cdbc32
#
_cell.length_a   1.000
_cell.length_b   1.000
_cell.length_c   1.000
_cell.angle_alpha   90.00
_cell.angle_beta   90.00
_cell.angle_gamma   90.00
#
_symmetry.space_group_name_H-M   'P 1'
#
loop_
_entity.id
_entity.type
_entity.pdbx_description
1 polymer ?
#
loop_
_entity_poly.entity_id
_entity_poly.type
_entity_poly.pdbx_seq_one_letter_code
_entity_poly.pdbx_strand_id
1 'polypeptide(L)'
;MAKPETLKRVLKEQHIDKNVVEKINDGYENVNNKSPKKKKAEYLFHAVDEMDSSLDKESCRQIMELCACTIDSSGLNKIVAQFAEKTNGLSLKEKIEKLANINHLGNPALREDGTMLVDLGSGSTCPCPQISGIEINNPISFTYCMCCGGHLKYQYENALGIRLEVEIKSSILQSMGKKPCVFILVKRDA
;
A
#
# COMPACT_ATOMS: atom_id res chain seq x y z
N MET A 1 -0.74 -1.03 7.15
CA MET A 1 0.71 -1.24 6.94
C MET A 1 1.01 -2.72 7.07
N ALA A 2 1.79 -3.25 6.15
CA ALA A 2 2.26 -4.62 6.29
C ALA A 2 3.03 -4.76 7.62
N LYS A 3 2.51 -5.58 8.50
CA LYS A 3 3.14 -5.98 9.78
C LYS A 3 3.46 -7.46 9.68
N PRO A 4 4.51 -7.97 10.35
CA PRO A 4 4.87 -9.38 10.29
C PRO A 4 3.70 -10.34 10.52
N GLU A 5 2.95 -10.14 11.60
CA GLU A 5 1.81 -11.01 11.93
C GLU A 5 0.65 -10.88 10.93
N THR A 6 0.44 -9.67 10.37
CA THR A 6 -0.57 -9.47 9.32
C THR A 6 -0.20 -10.24 8.06
N LEU A 7 1.06 -10.17 7.62
CA LEU A 7 1.52 -10.90 6.45
C LEU A 7 1.41 -12.41 6.67
N LYS A 8 1.90 -12.94 7.80
CA LYS A 8 1.79 -14.37 8.14
C LYS A 8 0.33 -14.84 8.15
N ARG A 9 -0.60 -14.04 8.67
CA ARG A 9 -2.03 -14.34 8.66
C ARG A 9 -2.59 -14.35 7.24
N VAL A 10 -2.30 -13.33 6.43
CA VAL A 10 -2.80 -13.22 5.05
C VAL A 10 -2.31 -14.38 4.19
N LEU A 11 -1.03 -14.75 4.27
CA LEU A 11 -0.47 -15.90 3.54
C LEU A 11 -1.24 -17.19 3.87
N LYS A 12 -1.61 -17.40 5.13
CA LYS A 12 -2.42 -18.54 5.55
C LYS A 12 -3.86 -18.47 5.02
N GLU A 13 -4.50 -17.31 5.10
CA GLU A 13 -5.89 -17.08 4.65
C GLU A 13 -6.02 -17.19 3.12
N GLN A 14 -4.98 -16.85 2.37
CA GLN A 14 -4.94 -16.98 0.92
C GLN A 14 -4.51 -18.37 0.44
N HIS A 15 -4.38 -19.35 1.36
CA HIS A 15 -4.03 -20.74 1.05
C HIS A 15 -2.75 -20.89 0.20
N ILE A 16 -1.75 -20.01 0.45
CA ILE A 16 -0.46 -20.09 -0.23
C ILE A 16 0.21 -21.42 0.11
N ASP A 17 0.87 -22.01 -0.89
CA ASP A 17 1.58 -23.28 -0.75
C ASP A 17 2.51 -23.27 0.48
N LYS A 18 2.47 -24.36 1.25
CA LYS A 18 3.20 -24.47 2.52
C LYS A 18 4.71 -24.29 2.34
N ASN A 19 5.29 -24.82 1.26
CA ASN A 19 6.73 -24.69 1.01
C ASN A 19 7.10 -23.24 0.71
N VAL A 20 6.22 -22.47 0.03
CA VAL A 20 6.42 -21.05 -0.20
C VAL A 20 6.34 -20.27 1.12
N VAL A 21 5.35 -20.58 1.96
CA VAL A 21 5.22 -19.96 3.28
C VAL A 21 6.41 -20.26 4.19
N GLU A 22 6.95 -21.47 4.12
CA GLU A 22 8.16 -21.86 4.85
C GLU A 22 9.36 -21.03 4.39
N LYS A 23 9.60 -20.89 3.08
CA LYS A 23 10.67 -20.03 2.54
C LYS A 23 10.53 -18.57 2.98
N ILE A 24 9.32 -18.02 2.88
CA ILE A 24 9.03 -16.62 3.30
C ILE A 24 9.36 -16.39 4.79
N ASN A 25 9.22 -17.42 5.63
CA ASN A 25 9.47 -17.31 7.06
C ASN A 25 10.85 -17.80 7.51
N ASP A 26 11.66 -18.38 6.61
CA ASP A 26 12.95 -18.99 6.94
C ASP A 26 13.89 -17.98 7.62
N GLY A 27 14.39 -18.33 8.80
CA GLY A 27 15.20 -17.46 9.65
C GLY A 27 14.44 -16.32 10.37
N TYR A 28 13.12 -16.21 10.15
CA TYR A 28 12.25 -15.14 10.71
C TYR A 28 11.01 -15.68 11.44
N GLU A 29 10.98 -16.94 11.84
CA GLU A 29 9.82 -17.61 12.46
C GLU A 29 9.33 -16.84 13.69
N ASN A 30 10.26 -16.34 14.50
CA ASN A 30 10.00 -15.63 15.74
C ASN A 30 9.74 -14.13 15.56
N VAL A 31 9.82 -13.60 14.33
CA VAL A 31 9.54 -12.18 14.08
C VAL A 31 8.04 -11.91 14.16
N ASN A 32 7.68 -10.93 14.99
CA ASN A 32 6.31 -10.52 15.24
C ASN A 32 6.21 -8.99 15.33
N ASN A 33 5.01 -8.46 15.62
CA ASN A 33 4.77 -7.02 15.68
C ASN A 33 5.55 -6.31 16.80
N LYS A 34 6.00 -7.03 17.84
CA LYS A 34 6.79 -6.50 18.97
C LYS A 34 8.30 -6.52 18.70
N SER A 35 8.74 -7.21 17.66
CA SER A 35 10.17 -7.27 17.28
C SER A 35 10.75 -5.89 16.99
N PRO A 36 12.06 -5.67 17.17
CA PRO A 36 12.73 -4.43 16.81
C PRO A 36 12.43 -4.01 15.37
N LYS A 37 12.33 -2.70 15.12
CA LYS A 37 11.92 -2.15 13.80
C LYS A 37 12.81 -2.66 12.67
N LYS A 38 14.14 -2.68 12.87
CA LYS A 38 15.10 -3.20 11.90
C LYS A 38 14.80 -4.65 11.53
N LYS A 39 14.60 -5.52 12.53
CA LYS A 39 14.30 -6.94 12.31
C LYS A 39 12.96 -7.16 11.59
N LYS A 40 11.95 -6.33 11.87
CA LYS A 40 10.68 -6.34 11.13
C LYS A 40 10.87 -5.93 9.66
N ALA A 41 11.68 -4.90 9.41
CA ALA A 41 11.97 -4.45 8.05
C ALA A 41 12.73 -5.54 7.27
N GLU A 42 13.76 -6.12 7.85
CA GLU A 42 14.53 -7.24 7.26
C GLU A 42 13.60 -8.40 6.87
N TYR A 43 12.73 -8.83 7.79
CA TYR A 43 11.73 -9.85 7.49
C TYR A 43 10.81 -9.47 6.33
N LEU A 44 10.27 -8.26 6.34
CA LEU A 44 9.31 -7.84 5.31
C LEU A 44 9.97 -7.72 3.92
N PHE A 45 11.24 -7.34 3.87
CA PHE A 45 11.99 -7.30 2.61
C PHE A 45 12.28 -8.70 2.09
N HIS A 46 12.82 -9.58 2.97
CA HIS A 46 13.02 -11.00 2.65
C HIS A 46 11.72 -11.66 2.16
N ALA A 47 10.62 -11.43 2.88
CA ALA A 47 9.33 -12.02 2.53
C ALA A 47 8.84 -11.57 1.15
N VAL A 48 9.06 -10.31 0.78
CA VAL A 48 8.70 -9.79 -0.55
C VAL A 48 9.58 -10.39 -1.65
N ASP A 49 10.89 -10.52 -1.40
CA ASP A 49 11.82 -11.13 -2.36
C ASP A 49 11.46 -12.62 -2.61
N GLU A 50 11.08 -13.36 -1.56
CA GLU A 50 10.61 -14.74 -1.67
C GLU A 50 9.24 -14.83 -2.36
N MET A 51 8.33 -13.90 -2.11
CA MET A 51 7.05 -13.84 -2.82
C MET A 51 7.26 -13.58 -4.31
N ASP A 52 8.09 -12.60 -4.68
CA ASP A 52 8.38 -12.26 -6.08
C ASP A 52 9.06 -13.40 -6.85
N SER A 53 9.82 -14.27 -6.16
CA SER A 53 10.47 -15.44 -6.76
C SER A 53 9.56 -16.66 -6.85
N SER A 54 8.53 -16.76 -6.02
CA SER A 54 7.73 -17.98 -5.84
C SER A 54 6.28 -17.86 -6.29
N LEU A 55 5.75 -16.64 -6.45
CA LEU A 55 4.36 -16.36 -6.79
C LEU A 55 4.26 -15.50 -8.06
N ASP A 56 3.11 -15.54 -8.71
CA ASP A 56 2.81 -14.61 -9.79
C ASP A 56 2.54 -13.18 -9.25
N LYS A 57 2.67 -12.19 -10.14
CA LYS A 57 2.52 -10.77 -9.78
C LYS A 57 1.16 -10.43 -9.20
N GLU A 58 0.10 -11.08 -9.67
CA GLU A 58 -1.25 -10.81 -9.22
C GLU A 58 -1.45 -11.34 -7.79
N SER A 59 -0.97 -12.54 -7.50
CA SER A 59 -0.96 -13.11 -6.15
C SER A 59 -0.18 -12.23 -5.16
N CYS A 60 1.03 -11.79 -5.56
CA CYS A 60 1.83 -10.86 -4.76
C CYS A 60 1.08 -9.56 -4.46
N ARG A 61 0.43 -8.97 -5.49
CA ARG A 61 -0.37 -7.75 -5.36
C ARG A 61 -1.51 -7.94 -4.37
N GLN A 62 -2.31 -9.00 -4.53
CA GLN A 62 -3.47 -9.29 -3.68
C GLN A 62 -3.06 -9.50 -2.23
N ILE A 63 -2.03 -10.27 -1.96
CA ILE A 63 -1.50 -10.50 -0.61
C ILE A 63 -1.12 -9.16 0.03
N MET A 64 -0.38 -8.31 -0.67
CA MET A 64 0.10 -7.05 -0.11
C MET A 64 -1.01 -6.00 0.01
N GLU A 65 -2.00 -5.95 -0.87
CA GLU A 65 -3.20 -5.12 -0.71
C GLU A 65 -3.98 -5.51 0.56
N LEU A 66 -4.11 -6.81 0.84
CA LEU A 66 -4.73 -7.32 2.07
C LEU A 66 -3.92 -6.99 3.34
N CYS A 67 -2.62 -6.74 3.19
CA CYS A 67 -1.76 -6.26 4.28
C CYS A 67 -1.88 -4.75 4.52
N ALA A 68 -2.75 -4.04 3.81
CA ALA A 68 -2.92 -2.60 3.94
C ALA A 68 -3.34 -2.16 5.35
N CYS A 69 -2.99 -0.94 5.74
CA CYS A 69 -3.26 -0.39 7.07
C CYS A 69 -4.69 0.19 7.22
N THR A 70 -5.68 -0.44 6.64
CA THR A 70 -7.06 0.05 6.64
C THR A 70 -7.70 0.04 8.04
N ILE A 71 -7.44 -1.01 8.83
CA ILE A 71 -8.01 -1.16 10.19
C ILE A 71 -7.37 -0.17 11.16
N ASP A 72 -6.05 0.02 11.08
CA ASP A 72 -5.31 0.94 11.96
C ASP A 72 -5.60 2.42 11.66
N SER A 73 -6.36 2.70 10.60
CA SER A 73 -6.68 4.05 10.12
C SER A 73 -8.09 4.51 10.53
N SER A 74 -8.59 4.08 11.69
CA SER A 74 -9.97 4.35 12.13
C SER A 74 -10.36 5.84 12.10
N GLY A 75 -9.44 6.74 12.47
CA GLY A 75 -9.65 8.19 12.38
C GLY A 75 -9.81 8.66 10.93
N LEU A 76 -8.93 8.21 10.04
CA LEU A 76 -9.01 8.53 8.62
C LEU A 76 -10.26 7.94 7.97
N ASN A 77 -10.63 6.71 8.30
CA ASN A 77 -11.84 6.06 7.80
C ASN A 77 -13.09 6.88 8.13
N LYS A 78 -13.16 7.44 9.35
CA LYS A 78 -14.25 8.33 9.76
C LYS A 78 -14.28 9.63 8.94
N ILE A 79 -13.12 10.25 8.72
CA ILE A 79 -12.98 11.45 7.89
C ILE A 79 -13.43 11.17 6.45
N VAL A 80 -13.01 10.06 5.88
CA VAL A 80 -13.36 9.64 4.52
C VAL A 80 -14.85 9.35 4.38
N ALA A 81 -15.48 8.70 5.36
CA ALA A 81 -16.92 8.47 5.37
C ALA A 81 -17.70 9.79 5.41
N GLN A 82 -17.32 10.72 6.28
CA GLN A 82 -17.92 12.07 6.34
C GLN A 82 -17.69 12.87 5.06
N PHE A 83 -16.55 12.70 4.42
CA PHE A 83 -16.26 13.30 3.13
C PHE A 83 -17.22 12.78 2.05
N ALA A 84 -17.40 11.46 1.95
CA ALA A 84 -18.30 10.84 0.99
C ALA A 84 -19.75 11.38 1.14
N GLU A 85 -20.22 11.48 2.37
CA GLU A 85 -21.55 12.05 2.66
C GLU A 85 -21.66 13.53 2.22
N LYS A 86 -20.68 14.36 2.59
CA LYS A 86 -20.67 15.82 2.29
C LYS A 86 -20.49 16.14 0.82
N THR A 87 -19.92 15.22 0.05
CA THR A 87 -19.65 15.39 -1.38
C THR A 87 -20.60 14.59 -2.27
N ASN A 88 -21.65 14.02 -1.67
CA ASN A 88 -22.70 13.35 -2.43
C ASN A 88 -23.30 14.33 -3.47
N GLY A 89 -23.42 13.88 -4.73
CA GLY A 89 -23.92 14.70 -5.84
C GLY A 89 -22.87 15.57 -6.54
N LEU A 90 -21.64 15.69 -6.03
CA LEU A 90 -20.55 16.34 -6.75
C LEU A 90 -19.99 15.43 -7.86
N SER A 91 -19.48 16.06 -8.93
CA SER A 91 -18.74 15.36 -9.98
C SER A 91 -17.45 14.72 -9.44
N LEU A 92 -16.93 13.72 -10.14
CA LEU A 92 -15.68 13.05 -9.78
C LEU A 92 -14.51 14.06 -9.66
N LYS A 93 -14.43 15.01 -10.57
CA LYS A 93 -13.40 16.06 -10.58
C LYS A 93 -13.46 16.91 -9.30
N GLU A 94 -14.64 17.41 -8.94
CA GLU A 94 -14.82 18.21 -7.72
C GLU A 94 -14.49 17.43 -6.45
N LYS A 95 -14.85 16.14 -6.41
CA LYS A 95 -14.48 15.24 -5.29
C LYS A 95 -12.96 15.10 -5.18
N ILE A 96 -12.26 14.87 -6.28
CA ILE A 96 -10.79 14.70 -6.30
C ILE A 96 -10.10 15.99 -5.85
N GLU A 97 -10.52 17.14 -6.34
CA GLU A 97 -9.99 18.46 -5.91
C GLU A 97 -10.14 18.67 -4.39
N LYS A 98 -11.26 18.23 -3.82
CA LYS A 98 -11.49 18.33 -2.36
C LYS A 98 -10.71 17.29 -1.57
N LEU A 99 -10.46 16.08 -2.13
CA LEU A 99 -9.65 15.03 -1.49
C LEU A 99 -8.20 15.47 -1.25
N ALA A 100 -7.65 16.34 -2.09
CA ALA A 100 -6.31 16.89 -1.92
C ALA A 100 -6.10 17.60 -0.57
N ASN A 101 -7.18 18.02 0.09
CA ASN A 101 -7.13 18.68 1.40
C ASN A 101 -7.20 17.69 2.58
N ILE A 102 -7.32 16.39 2.33
CA ILE A 102 -7.34 15.38 3.40
C ILE A 102 -5.93 14.84 3.62
N ASN A 103 -5.40 15.11 4.80
CA ASN A 103 -4.08 14.58 5.19
C ASN A 103 -4.03 13.05 5.05
N HIS A 104 -2.86 12.55 4.69
CA HIS A 104 -2.54 11.12 4.52
C HIS A 104 -3.15 10.44 3.28
N LEU A 105 -3.88 11.15 2.43
CA LEU A 105 -4.37 10.62 1.14
C LEU A 105 -3.45 10.98 -0.05
N GLY A 106 -2.41 11.79 0.19
CA GLY A 106 -1.54 12.30 -0.87
C GLY A 106 -2.18 13.44 -1.66
N ASN A 107 -1.57 13.78 -2.78
CA ASN A 107 -2.00 14.83 -3.67
C ASN A 107 -2.58 14.22 -4.95
N PRO A 108 -3.91 14.02 -5.04
CA PRO A 108 -4.54 13.43 -6.22
C PRO A 108 -4.66 14.45 -7.34
N ALA A 109 -4.45 13.98 -8.56
CA ALA A 109 -4.72 14.73 -9.78
C ALA A 109 -5.47 13.85 -10.79
N LEU A 110 -6.63 14.30 -11.25
CA LEU A 110 -7.37 13.63 -12.32
C LEU A 110 -6.68 13.94 -13.66
N ARG A 111 -6.41 12.89 -14.44
CA ARG A 111 -5.80 12.99 -15.77
C ARG A 111 -6.88 13.01 -16.86
N GLU A 112 -6.50 13.41 -18.06
CA GLU A 112 -7.40 13.47 -19.23
C GLU A 112 -7.95 12.09 -19.62
N ASP A 113 -7.16 11.03 -19.38
CA ASP A 113 -7.55 9.63 -19.62
C ASP A 113 -8.51 9.06 -18.56
N GLY A 114 -8.93 9.87 -17.57
CA GLY A 114 -9.82 9.48 -16.50
C GLY A 114 -9.12 8.75 -15.34
N THR A 115 -7.81 8.51 -15.42
CA THR A 115 -7.03 7.94 -14.30
C THR A 115 -6.69 9.02 -13.27
N MET A 116 -6.42 8.60 -12.02
CA MET A 116 -5.97 9.50 -10.95
C MET A 116 -4.52 9.24 -10.63
N LEU A 117 -3.68 10.25 -10.73
CA LEU A 117 -2.31 10.21 -10.23
C LEU A 117 -2.32 10.66 -8.78
N VAL A 118 -1.74 9.89 -7.87
CA VAL A 118 -1.63 10.22 -6.44
C VAL A 118 -0.16 10.26 -6.05
N ASP A 119 0.35 11.45 -5.76
CA ASP A 119 1.67 11.65 -5.16
C ASP A 119 1.54 11.70 -3.63
N LEU A 120 2.26 10.84 -2.92
CA LEU A 120 2.22 10.83 -1.45
C LEU A 120 2.96 12.02 -0.80
N GLY A 121 3.66 12.84 -1.57
CA GLY A 121 4.29 14.08 -1.08
C GLY A 121 5.39 13.87 -0.04
N SER A 122 5.97 12.67 0.04
CA SER A 122 6.91 12.30 1.11
C SER A 122 8.38 12.66 0.84
N GLY A 123 8.65 13.41 -0.23
CA GLY A 123 10.02 13.78 -0.63
C GLY A 123 10.87 12.54 -0.92
N SER A 124 12.05 12.45 -0.30
CA SER A 124 12.98 11.31 -0.44
C SER A 124 12.82 10.25 0.67
N THR A 125 11.91 10.45 1.62
CA THR A 125 11.74 9.56 2.78
C THR A 125 10.46 8.73 2.63
N CYS A 126 10.58 7.40 2.76
CA CYS A 126 9.42 6.52 2.71
C CYS A 126 8.44 6.83 3.87
N PRO A 127 7.15 7.09 3.57
CA PRO A 127 6.16 7.42 4.59
C PRO A 127 5.74 6.21 5.43
N CYS A 128 6.15 4.99 5.07
CA CYS A 128 5.78 3.78 5.79
C CYS A 128 6.42 3.73 7.19
N PRO A 129 5.66 3.80 8.30
CA PRO A 129 6.23 3.78 9.65
C PRO A 129 6.98 2.50 10.01
N GLN A 130 6.77 1.38 9.28
CA GLN A 130 7.49 0.14 9.52
C GLN A 130 8.97 0.23 9.11
N ILE A 131 9.27 1.06 8.13
CA ILE A 131 10.62 1.16 7.56
C ILE A 131 11.19 2.59 7.53
N SER A 132 10.39 3.59 7.87
CA SER A 132 10.87 4.98 8.00
C SER A 132 12.08 5.05 8.93
N GLY A 133 13.20 5.63 8.46
CA GLY A 133 14.46 5.70 9.20
C GLY A 133 15.29 4.40 9.20
N ILE A 134 14.90 3.38 8.44
CA ILE A 134 15.74 2.21 8.14
C ILE A 134 16.58 2.54 6.91
N GLU A 135 17.87 2.30 6.97
CA GLU A 135 18.78 2.42 5.84
C GLU A 135 18.46 1.35 4.79
N ILE A 136 18.31 1.76 3.56
CA ILE A 136 17.99 0.90 2.41
C ILE A 136 19.22 0.84 1.51
N ASN A 137 19.87 -0.31 1.46
CA ASN A 137 21.10 -0.52 0.69
C ASN A 137 20.86 -1.12 -0.70
N ASN A 138 19.67 -1.66 -0.95
CA ASN A 138 19.26 -2.23 -2.23
C ASN A 138 17.85 -1.76 -2.60
N PRO A 139 17.52 -1.67 -3.90
CA PRO A 139 16.16 -1.41 -4.33
C PRO A 139 15.19 -2.44 -3.77
N ILE A 140 14.08 -1.99 -3.19
CA ILE A 140 13.01 -2.86 -2.71
C ILE A 140 11.93 -2.96 -3.77
N SER A 141 11.44 -4.16 -4.03
CA SER A 141 10.40 -4.43 -5.01
C SER A 141 9.15 -3.57 -4.79
N PHE A 142 8.48 -3.24 -5.89
CA PHE A 142 7.15 -2.61 -5.86
C PHE A 142 6.12 -3.43 -5.08
N THR A 143 6.27 -4.74 -5.03
CA THR A 143 5.40 -5.63 -4.25
C THR A 143 5.24 -5.14 -2.81
N TYR A 144 6.34 -4.72 -2.15
CA TYR A 144 6.24 -4.13 -0.81
C TYR A 144 5.30 -2.92 -0.77
N CYS A 145 5.37 -2.05 -1.77
CA CYS A 145 4.60 -0.80 -1.83
C CYS A 145 3.13 -1.03 -2.15
N MET A 146 2.72 -2.22 -2.62
CA MET A 146 1.31 -2.55 -2.83
C MET A 146 0.49 -2.50 -1.54
N CYS A 147 1.12 -2.64 -0.38
CA CYS A 147 0.48 -2.37 0.91
C CYS A 147 0.00 -0.89 1.03
N CYS A 148 0.77 0.08 0.57
CA CYS A 148 0.35 1.48 0.46
C CYS A 148 -0.69 1.66 -0.65
N GLY A 149 -0.53 0.95 -1.77
CA GLY A 149 -1.52 0.90 -2.86
C GLY A 149 -2.88 0.44 -2.36
N GLY A 150 -2.94 -0.66 -1.63
CA GLY A 150 -4.18 -1.18 -1.03
C GLY A 150 -4.81 -0.20 -0.03
N HIS A 151 -3.98 0.54 0.74
CA HIS A 151 -4.48 1.60 1.61
C HIS A 151 -5.13 2.73 0.81
N LEU A 152 -4.47 3.25 -0.21
CA LEU A 152 -5.02 4.30 -1.08
C LEU A 152 -6.30 3.81 -1.76
N LYS A 153 -6.28 2.63 -2.38
CA LYS A 153 -7.43 2.01 -3.02
C LYS A 153 -8.64 2.01 -2.07
N TYR A 154 -8.48 1.45 -0.87
CA TYR A 154 -9.54 1.40 0.13
C TYR A 154 -10.11 2.79 0.47
N GLN A 155 -9.24 3.77 0.73
CA GLN A 155 -9.68 5.11 1.11
C GLN A 155 -10.38 5.84 -0.04
N TYR A 156 -9.83 5.74 -1.26
CA TYR A 156 -10.40 6.38 -2.44
C TYR A 156 -11.71 5.73 -2.89
N GLU A 157 -11.81 4.40 -2.83
CA GLU A 157 -13.08 3.69 -3.11
C GLU A 157 -14.18 4.16 -2.16
N ASN A 158 -13.89 4.26 -0.87
CA ASN A 158 -14.86 4.74 0.13
C ASN A 158 -15.20 6.24 -0.05
N ALA A 159 -14.23 7.06 -0.41
CA ALA A 159 -14.44 8.50 -0.62
C ALA A 159 -15.27 8.80 -1.87
N LEU A 160 -15.02 8.06 -2.96
CA LEU A 160 -15.57 8.36 -4.28
C LEU A 160 -16.79 7.51 -4.62
N GLY A 161 -16.99 6.39 -3.94
CA GLY A 161 -18.09 5.44 -4.25
C GLY A 161 -17.88 4.68 -5.56
N ILE A 162 -16.63 4.44 -5.98
CA ILE A 162 -16.27 3.73 -7.22
C ILE A 162 -15.30 2.62 -6.93
N ARG A 163 -15.19 1.62 -7.82
CA ARG A 163 -14.17 0.57 -7.74
C ARG A 163 -12.91 1.00 -8.45
N LEU A 164 -11.76 0.68 -7.87
CA LEU A 164 -10.45 1.11 -8.36
C LEU A 164 -9.49 -0.08 -8.48
N GLU A 165 -8.60 0.02 -9.43
CA GLU A 165 -7.32 -0.68 -9.45
C GLU A 165 -6.20 0.28 -9.10
N VAL A 166 -5.11 -0.25 -8.55
CA VAL A 166 -3.95 0.55 -8.20
C VAL A 166 -2.70 0.03 -8.89
N GLU A 167 -1.96 0.94 -9.48
CA GLU A 167 -0.64 0.69 -10.07
C GLU A 167 0.39 1.59 -9.40
N ILE A 168 1.64 1.13 -9.32
CA ILE A 168 2.75 1.91 -8.78
C ILE A 168 3.57 2.46 -9.92
N LYS A 169 3.58 3.80 -10.06
CA LYS A 169 4.38 4.50 -11.06
C LYS A 169 5.83 4.65 -10.62
N SER A 170 6.04 4.98 -9.36
CA SER A 170 7.37 5.12 -8.75
C SER A 170 7.31 4.92 -7.23
N SER A 171 8.44 4.55 -6.65
CA SER A 171 8.58 4.35 -5.22
C SER A 171 9.94 4.84 -4.74
N ILE A 172 9.96 5.46 -3.57
CA ILE A 172 11.19 5.84 -2.86
C ILE A 172 12.07 4.62 -2.60
N LEU A 173 11.47 3.51 -2.21
CA LEU A 173 12.19 2.28 -1.87
C LEU A 173 12.82 1.63 -3.08
N GLN A 174 12.07 1.49 -4.18
CA GLN A 174 12.58 0.90 -5.41
C GLN A 174 13.65 1.79 -6.06
N SER A 175 13.50 3.10 -5.95
CA SER A 175 14.44 4.07 -6.54
C SER A 175 15.58 4.48 -5.60
N MET A 176 15.66 3.92 -4.39
CA MET A 176 16.64 4.30 -3.36
C MET A 176 16.63 5.81 -3.08
N GLY A 177 15.44 6.38 -2.89
CA GLY A 177 15.24 7.80 -2.58
C GLY A 177 15.27 8.77 -3.77
N LYS A 178 15.49 8.27 -5.00
CA LYS A 178 15.63 9.13 -6.20
C LYS A 178 14.29 9.60 -6.78
N LYS A 179 13.19 8.87 -6.53
CA LYS A 179 11.86 9.18 -7.04
C LYS A 179 10.82 9.13 -5.92
N PRO A 180 9.81 10.02 -5.93
CA PRO A 180 8.74 10.00 -4.94
C PRO A 180 7.86 8.76 -5.10
N CYS A 181 7.03 8.49 -4.07
CA CYS A 181 5.99 7.47 -4.14
C CYS A 181 4.78 8.03 -4.90
N VAL A 182 4.56 7.51 -6.12
CA VAL A 182 3.46 7.91 -6.99
C VAL A 182 2.67 6.68 -7.41
N PHE A 183 1.36 6.76 -7.26
CA PHE A 183 0.40 5.71 -7.61
C PHE A 183 -0.53 6.19 -8.73
N ILE A 184 -1.01 5.26 -9.53
CA ILE A 184 -2.07 5.48 -10.51
C ILE A 184 -3.27 4.67 -10.05
N LEU A 185 -4.41 5.34 -9.88
CA LEU A 185 -5.68 4.71 -9.59
C LEU A 185 -6.53 4.72 -10.86
N VAL A 186 -6.93 3.54 -11.29
CA VAL A 186 -7.71 3.30 -12.50
C VAL A 186 -9.12 2.88 -12.09
N LYS A 187 -10.14 3.56 -12.61
CA LYS A 187 -11.53 3.15 -12.40
C LYS A 187 -11.77 1.81 -13.08
N ARG A 188 -12.31 0.85 -12.33
CA ARG A 188 -12.87 -0.38 -12.90
C ARG A 188 -14.26 -0.10 -13.43
N ASP A 189 -14.51 -0.52 -14.64
CA ASP A 189 -15.88 -0.66 -15.14
C ASP A 189 -16.59 -1.78 -14.36
N ALA A 190 -17.86 -1.55 -14.09
CA ALA A 190 -18.70 -2.46 -13.28
C ALA A 190 -19.05 -3.71 -14.09
#